data_fefdaaa5eb7bd9b5373914ae1ea9986a
#
_entry.id   fefdaaa5eb7bd9b5373914ae1ea9986a
#
_cell.length_a   1.000
_cell.length_b   1.000
_cell.length_c   1.000
_cell.angle_alpha   90.00
_cell.angle_beta   90.00
_cell.angle_gamma   90.00
#
_symmetry.space_group_name_H-M   'P 1'
#
loop_
_entity.id
_entity.type
_entity.pdbx_description
1 polymer ?
#
loop_
_entity_poly.entity_id
_entity_poly.type
_entity_poly.pdbx_seq_one_letter_code
_entity_poly.pdbx_strand_id
1 'polypeptide(L)'
;MLKMAIMGAGSIANKMAATITKMNDVEAYAIAARDAGRAAAFAEKYGFAKSYGSYEEMLKDPEVQLVYIATPHSHHYKCTKMCLEAGKHVLCEKAFTVNAEQAKEILKQAEDKKLLLTEAIWTRYMPSRNIINKLIADGTIGEVTSLTANLGYELSEVKRIWDTQLAGGALLDVGVYLVNFASMVFGKDLEHVQSEAVFKNGVDMIDNINMTFAGGKTASMQCNVHAVQNRQGTIFGTKGYIEITNINNPEKIKVFNDQYEEVLCCTPPEQITGYEYEVEACCKAIEEGRLECPEMPHKETIRVMEIMDERRRSWGYEIPTMK
;
A
#
# COMPACT_ATOMS: atom_id res chain seq x y z
N MET A 1 13.32 21.31 -4.72
CA MET A 1 12.20 20.45 -5.13
C MET A 1 12.73 19.13 -5.64
N LEU A 2 12.22 18.01 -5.14
CA LEU A 2 12.56 16.66 -5.62
C LEU A 2 11.92 16.43 -6.99
N LYS A 3 12.71 16.02 -7.99
CA LYS A 3 12.20 15.69 -9.33
C LYS A 3 11.68 14.26 -9.37
N MET A 4 10.35 14.14 -9.36
CA MET A 4 9.66 12.85 -9.32
C MET A 4 9.17 12.45 -10.71
N ALA A 5 9.40 11.18 -11.06
CA ALA A 5 8.87 10.58 -12.27
C ALA A 5 7.83 9.50 -11.94
N ILE A 6 6.88 9.29 -12.85
CA ILE A 6 5.89 8.21 -12.76
C ILE A 6 6.18 7.18 -13.84
N MET A 7 6.26 5.91 -13.47
CA MET A 7 6.42 4.76 -14.36
C MET A 7 5.08 4.03 -14.53
N GLY A 8 4.45 4.18 -15.69
CA GLY A 8 3.09 3.68 -15.96
C GLY A 8 2.04 4.79 -15.94
N ALA A 9 1.07 4.75 -16.86
CA ALA A 9 0.03 5.77 -17.04
C ALA A 9 -1.37 5.19 -16.76
N GLY A 10 -1.51 4.43 -15.67
CA GLY A 10 -2.75 3.78 -15.23
C GLY A 10 -3.63 4.67 -14.33
N SER A 11 -4.65 4.06 -13.72
CA SER A 11 -5.58 4.76 -12.83
C SER A 11 -4.87 5.36 -11.61
N ILE A 12 -3.98 4.60 -10.96
CA ILE A 12 -3.25 5.08 -9.79
C ILE A 12 -2.23 6.17 -10.16
N ALA A 13 -1.60 6.09 -11.34
CA ALA A 13 -0.74 7.14 -11.85
C ALA A 13 -1.48 8.48 -12.00
N ASN A 14 -2.74 8.47 -12.45
CA ASN A 14 -3.56 9.68 -12.52
C ASN A 14 -3.83 10.29 -11.14
N LYS A 15 -4.05 9.46 -10.11
CA LYS A 15 -4.22 9.94 -8.73
C LYS A 15 -2.93 10.55 -8.20
N MET A 16 -1.80 9.85 -8.34
CA MET A 16 -0.49 10.36 -7.92
C MET A 16 -0.12 11.66 -8.64
N ALA A 17 -0.35 11.75 -9.96
CA ALA A 17 -0.10 12.97 -10.71
C ALA A 17 -0.93 14.16 -10.19
N ALA A 18 -2.24 13.93 -9.93
CA ALA A 18 -3.12 14.96 -9.36
C ALA A 18 -2.71 15.37 -7.93
N THR A 19 -1.99 14.52 -7.22
CA THR A 19 -1.42 14.79 -5.90
C THR A 19 -0.18 15.67 -6.02
N ILE A 20 0.86 15.16 -6.70
CA ILE A 20 2.18 15.81 -6.72
C ILE A 20 2.17 17.17 -7.43
N THR A 21 1.23 17.39 -8.36
CA THR A 21 1.07 18.72 -9.00
C THR A 21 0.52 19.79 -8.06
N LYS A 22 0.06 19.43 -6.87
CA LYS A 22 -0.41 20.34 -5.81
C LYS A 22 0.55 20.45 -4.64
N MET A 23 1.64 19.64 -4.64
CA MET A 23 2.69 19.70 -3.61
C MET A 23 3.71 20.80 -3.96
N ASN A 24 4.35 21.38 -2.94
CA ASN A 24 5.29 22.48 -3.11
C ASN A 24 6.76 22.04 -3.16
N ASP A 25 7.08 20.85 -2.66
CA ASP A 25 8.43 20.31 -2.48
C ASP A 25 8.79 19.23 -3.49
N VAL A 26 7.86 18.88 -4.37
CA VAL A 26 8.02 17.90 -5.45
C VAL A 26 7.70 18.52 -6.80
N GLU A 27 8.52 18.24 -7.78
CA GLU A 27 8.28 18.59 -9.19
C GLU A 27 7.70 17.36 -9.91
N ALA A 28 6.52 17.49 -10.52
CA ALA A 28 5.96 16.52 -11.45
C ALA A 28 6.81 16.52 -12.74
N TYR A 29 7.97 15.86 -12.70
CA TYR A 29 9.03 16.05 -13.68
C TYR A 29 8.85 15.20 -14.93
N ALA A 30 8.65 13.89 -14.79
CA ALA A 30 8.59 13.00 -15.94
C ALA A 30 7.51 11.91 -15.81
N ILE A 31 6.97 11.49 -16.95
CA ILE A 31 6.09 10.33 -17.08
C ILE A 31 6.63 9.39 -18.16
N ALA A 32 6.63 8.10 -17.89
CA ALA A 32 6.93 7.09 -18.91
C ALA A 32 5.79 6.08 -19.06
N ALA A 33 5.46 5.76 -20.28
CA ALA A 33 4.56 4.68 -20.65
C ALA A 33 5.12 3.90 -21.85
N ARG A 34 4.61 2.66 -22.06
CA ARG A 34 4.99 1.82 -23.22
C ARG A 34 4.50 2.38 -24.58
N ASP A 35 3.62 3.36 -24.52
CA ASP A 35 3.10 4.08 -25.67
C ASP A 35 3.45 5.56 -25.50
N ALA A 36 4.22 6.12 -26.45
CA ALA A 36 4.70 7.49 -26.40
C ALA A 36 3.56 8.51 -26.47
N GLY A 37 2.52 8.26 -27.27
CA GLY A 37 1.35 9.13 -27.38
C GLY A 37 0.59 9.21 -26.06
N ARG A 38 0.45 8.08 -25.37
CA ARG A 38 -0.17 8.01 -24.04
C ARG A 38 0.66 8.75 -22.98
N ALA A 39 1.98 8.66 -23.04
CA ALA A 39 2.87 9.40 -22.16
C ALA A 39 2.78 10.90 -22.40
N ALA A 40 2.78 11.33 -23.68
CA ALA A 40 2.64 12.75 -24.05
C ALA A 40 1.30 13.34 -23.60
N ALA A 41 0.19 12.66 -23.86
CA ALA A 41 -1.14 13.12 -23.44
C ALA A 41 -1.27 13.19 -21.91
N PHE A 42 -0.62 12.27 -21.17
CA PHE A 42 -0.59 12.33 -19.72
C PHE A 42 0.23 13.52 -19.22
N ALA A 43 1.41 13.76 -19.82
CA ALA A 43 2.26 14.90 -19.47
C ALA A 43 1.55 16.23 -19.71
N GLU A 44 0.88 16.38 -20.86
CA GLU A 44 0.08 17.58 -21.18
C GLU A 44 -1.05 17.79 -20.16
N LYS A 45 -1.78 16.73 -19.82
CA LYS A 45 -2.92 16.79 -18.89
C LYS A 45 -2.52 17.27 -17.49
N TYR A 46 -1.36 16.86 -16.99
CA TYR A 46 -0.93 17.14 -15.62
C TYR A 46 0.24 18.14 -15.52
N GLY A 47 0.74 18.63 -16.64
CA GLY A 47 1.82 19.61 -16.66
C GLY A 47 3.21 19.04 -16.34
N PHE A 48 3.46 17.76 -16.67
CA PHE A 48 4.79 17.18 -16.52
C PHE A 48 5.78 17.80 -17.50
N ALA A 49 7.00 18.07 -17.04
CA ALA A 49 8.05 18.67 -17.85
C ALA A 49 8.51 17.78 -19.01
N LYS A 50 8.47 16.45 -18.81
CA LYS A 50 8.93 15.47 -19.81
C LYS A 50 8.02 14.26 -19.92
N SER A 51 7.99 13.65 -21.12
CA SER A 51 7.31 12.38 -21.39
C SER A 51 8.22 11.44 -22.19
N TYR A 52 8.16 10.15 -21.88
CA TYR A 52 8.99 9.11 -22.49
C TYR A 52 8.14 7.94 -22.98
N GLY A 53 8.46 7.44 -24.19
CA GLY A 53 7.80 6.29 -24.80
C GLY A 53 8.30 4.93 -24.27
N SER A 54 9.34 4.94 -23.45
CA SER A 54 9.85 3.74 -22.77
C SER A 54 10.37 4.07 -21.36
N TYR A 55 10.41 3.06 -20.51
CA TYR A 55 10.95 3.19 -19.16
C TYR A 55 12.48 3.38 -19.20
N GLU A 56 13.14 2.69 -20.10
CA GLU A 56 14.59 2.75 -20.32
C GLU A 56 15.06 4.16 -20.69
N GLU A 57 14.30 4.86 -21.55
CA GLU A 57 14.63 6.25 -21.91
C GLU A 57 14.47 7.21 -20.73
N MET A 58 13.39 7.09 -19.98
CA MET A 58 13.18 7.91 -18.76
C MET A 58 14.29 7.69 -17.74
N LEU A 59 14.73 6.45 -17.55
CA LEU A 59 15.75 6.12 -16.55
C LEU A 59 17.16 6.63 -16.91
N LYS A 60 17.43 6.94 -18.20
CA LYS A 60 18.66 7.61 -18.64
C LYS A 60 18.71 9.09 -18.31
N ASP A 61 17.57 9.70 -17.96
CA ASP A 61 17.53 11.12 -17.59
C ASP A 61 18.16 11.29 -16.19
N PRO A 62 19.30 12.03 -16.07
CA PRO A 62 19.98 12.22 -14.81
C PRO A 62 19.17 13.06 -13.81
N GLU A 63 18.24 13.87 -14.29
CA GLU A 63 17.41 14.75 -13.46
C GLU A 63 16.30 14.00 -12.70
N VAL A 64 15.91 12.79 -13.13
CA VAL A 64 14.96 11.94 -12.39
C VAL A 64 15.61 11.45 -11.10
N GLN A 65 15.03 11.80 -9.96
CA GLN A 65 15.54 11.45 -8.63
C GLN A 65 14.73 10.34 -7.98
N LEU A 66 13.40 10.47 -7.92
CA LEU A 66 12.47 9.49 -7.37
C LEU A 66 11.54 8.97 -8.47
N VAL A 67 11.39 7.65 -8.57
CA VAL A 67 10.44 7.02 -9.49
C VAL A 67 9.30 6.39 -8.71
N TYR A 68 8.07 6.81 -9.00
CA TYR A 68 6.86 6.14 -8.53
C TYR A 68 6.45 5.06 -9.54
N ILE A 69 6.44 3.81 -9.09
CA ILE A 69 6.07 2.67 -9.95
C ILE A 69 4.56 2.42 -9.83
N ALA A 70 3.84 2.70 -10.91
CA ALA A 70 2.38 2.63 -11.06
C ALA A 70 1.95 1.57 -12.09
N THR A 71 2.71 0.49 -12.20
CA THR A 71 2.44 -0.63 -13.11
C THR A 71 1.55 -1.69 -12.43
N PRO A 72 1.07 -2.74 -13.13
CA PRO A 72 0.45 -3.90 -12.47
C PRO A 72 1.43 -4.65 -11.56
N HIS A 73 0.91 -5.36 -10.55
CA HIS A 73 1.71 -6.07 -9.54
C HIS A 73 2.83 -6.94 -10.12
N SER A 74 2.53 -7.72 -11.17
CA SER A 74 3.51 -8.61 -11.83
C SER A 74 4.73 -7.89 -12.43
N HIS A 75 4.66 -6.57 -12.59
CA HIS A 75 5.75 -5.77 -13.18
C HIS A 75 6.59 -5.04 -12.12
N HIS A 76 6.12 -4.92 -10.87
CA HIS A 76 6.76 -4.12 -9.82
C HIS A 76 8.22 -4.53 -9.61
N TYR A 77 8.48 -5.83 -9.45
CA TYR A 77 9.83 -6.37 -9.27
C TYR A 77 10.79 -5.95 -10.39
N LYS A 78 10.43 -6.20 -11.65
CA LYS A 78 11.26 -5.86 -12.80
C LYS A 78 11.46 -4.34 -12.92
N CYS A 79 10.41 -3.56 -12.77
CA CYS A 79 10.47 -2.11 -12.85
C CYS A 79 11.35 -1.52 -11.75
N THR A 80 11.24 -2.03 -10.51
CA THR A 80 12.08 -1.61 -9.38
C THR A 80 13.55 -1.91 -9.64
N LYS A 81 13.88 -3.12 -10.12
CA LYS A 81 15.28 -3.46 -10.49
C LYS A 81 15.85 -2.49 -11.50
N MET A 82 15.12 -2.18 -12.55
CA MET A 82 15.55 -1.23 -13.59
C MET A 82 15.82 0.16 -12.98
N CYS A 83 14.96 0.65 -12.09
CA CYS A 83 15.16 1.94 -11.41
C CYS A 83 16.41 1.94 -10.53
N LEU A 84 16.59 0.89 -9.71
CA LEU A 84 17.75 0.75 -8.85
C LEU A 84 19.06 0.62 -9.66
N GLU A 85 19.05 -0.12 -10.78
CA GLU A 85 20.20 -0.22 -11.69
C GLU A 85 20.58 1.13 -12.29
N ALA A 86 19.59 1.97 -12.57
CA ALA A 86 19.78 3.33 -13.06
C ALA A 86 20.12 4.36 -11.95
N GLY A 87 20.26 3.91 -10.68
CA GLY A 87 20.62 4.79 -9.57
C GLY A 87 19.48 5.70 -9.11
N LYS A 88 18.21 5.29 -9.29
CA LYS A 88 17.03 6.07 -8.90
C LYS A 88 16.44 5.56 -7.60
N HIS A 89 16.00 6.48 -6.73
CA HIS A 89 15.14 6.17 -5.58
C HIS A 89 13.78 5.69 -6.06
N VAL A 90 13.08 4.85 -5.27
CA VAL A 90 11.84 4.22 -5.69
C VAL A 90 10.77 4.27 -4.60
N LEU A 91 9.57 4.71 -4.98
CA LEU A 91 8.31 4.50 -4.30
C LEU A 91 7.49 3.51 -5.14
N CYS A 92 7.34 2.26 -4.67
CA CYS A 92 6.70 1.20 -5.42
C CYS A 92 5.28 0.94 -4.91
N GLU A 93 4.30 0.95 -5.83
CA GLU A 93 2.91 0.61 -5.49
C GLU A 93 2.78 -0.76 -4.80
N LYS A 94 1.75 -0.84 -3.97
CA LYS A 94 1.30 -2.09 -3.34
C LYS A 94 0.56 -2.97 -4.38
N ALA A 95 0.46 -4.31 -4.21
CA ALA A 95 1.36 -5.08 -3.37
C ALA A 95 2.77 -4.96 -3.92
N PHE A 96 3.73 -4.87 -3.02
CA PHE A 96 5.11 -4.50 -3.36
C PHE A 96 5.72 -5.36 -4.47
N THR A 97 5.53 -6.67 -4.39
CA THR A 97 5.94 -7.67 -5.39
C THR A 97 4.91 -8.80 -5.45
N VAL A 98 5.13 -9.80 -6.28
CA VAL A 98 4.23 -10.97 -6.32
C VAL A 98 4.54 -12.00 -5.23
N ASN A 99 5.72 -11.96 -4.62
CA ASN A 99 6.11 -12.83 -3.49
C ASN A 99 7.24 -12.21 -2.65
N ALA A 100 7.47 -12.77 -1.46
CA ALA A 100 8.47 -12.29 -0.52
C ALA A 100 9.92 -12.47 -1.01
N GLU A 101 10.21 -13.45 -1.86
CA GLU A 101 11.55 -13.67 -2.42
C GLU A 101 11.96 -12.49 -3.30
N GLN A 102 11.08 -12.07 -4.20
CA GLN A 102 11.30 -10.87 -5.03
C GLN A 102 11.46 -9.61 -4.17
N ALA A 103 10.65 -9.47 -3.11
CA ALA A 103 10.77 -8.34 -2.19
C ALA A 103 12.15 -8.31 -1.51
N LYS A 104 12.61 -9.42 -0.96
CA LYS A 104 13.93 -9.54 -0.32
C LYS A 104 15.05 -9.20 -1.28
N GLU A 105 15.00 -9.67 -2.52
CA GLU A 105 16.03 -9.42 -3.53
C GLU A 105 16.15 -7.92 -3.85
N ILE A 106 15.03 -7.24 -4.16
CA ILE A 106 15.09 -5.83 -4.55
C ILE A 106 15.39 -4.90 -3.36
N LEU A 107 14.94 -5.23 -2.16
CA LEU A 107 15.29 -4.48 -0.95
C LEU A 107 16.79 -4.60 -0.65
N LYS A 108 17.36 -5.80 -0.77
CA LYS A 108 18.82 -5.99 -0.66
C LYS A 108 19.60 -5.21 -1.72
N GLN A 109 19.12 -5.21 -2.96
CA GLN A 109 19.74 -4.41 -4.03
C GLN A 109 19.70 -2.91 -3.74
N ALA A 110 18.59 -2.41 -3.18
CA ALA A 110 18.47 -1.01 -2.79
C ALA A 110 19.46 -0.63 -1.67
N GLU A 111 19.61 -1.51 -0.65
CA GLU A 111 20.62 -1.34 0.40
C GLU A 111 22.04 -1.29 -0.16
N ASP A 112 22.41 -2.24 -1.01
CA ASP A 112 23.74 -2.34 -1.62
C ASP A 112 24.09 -1.10 -2.47
N LYS A 113 23.09 -0.51 -3.10
CA LYS A 113 23.20 0.71 -3.91
C LYS A 113 23.03 2.01 -3.10
N LYS A 114 22.66 1.92 -1.82
CA LYS A 114 22.36 3.06 -0.94
C LYS A 114 21.26 3.96 -1.50
N LEU A 115 20.18 3.35 -2.02
CA LEU A 115 19.04 4.02 -2.57
C LEU A 115 17.82 3.82 -1.67
N LEU A 116 16.98 4.85 -1.55
CA LEU A 116 15.66 4.69 -0.94
C LEU A 116 14.82 3.75 -1.80
N LEU A 117 14.24 2.73 -1.17
CA LEU A 117 13.17 1.92 -1.73
C LEU A 117 12.10 1.71 -0.66
N THR A 118 10.86 2.08 -0.94
CA THR A 118 9.75 1.90 0.00
C THR A 118 8.47 1.50 -0.72
N GLU A 119 7.58 0.81 0.01
CA GLU A 119 6.27 0.40 -0.49
C GLU A 119 5.24 1.51 -0.29
N ALA A 120 4.47 1.82 -1.34
CA ALA A 120 3.39 2.78 -1.34
C ALA A 120 2.09 2.19 -0.73
N ILE A 121 2.16 1.73 0.51
CA ILE A 121 0.99 1.34 1.31
C ILE A 121 0.49 2.55 2.08
N TRP A 122 -0.12 3.48 1.36
CA TRP A 122 -0.45 4.85 1.77
C TRP A 122 -1.11 4.99 3.14
N THR A 123 -1.91 3.98 3.55
CA THR A 123 -2.59 3.95 4.85
C THR A 123 -1.65 4.01 6.05
N ARG A 124 -0.40 3.60 5.89
CA ARG A 124 0.61 3.66 6.95
C ARG A 124 1.18 5.06 7.16
N TYR A 125 1.17 5.88 6.12
CA TYR A 125 1.74 7.23 6.12
C TYR A 125 0.75 8.30 6.58
N MET A 126 -0.54 7.99 6.61
CA MET A 126 -1.60 8.95 6.91
C MET A 126 -1.60 9.45 8.36
N PRO A 127 -1.91 10.73 8.61
CA PRO A 127 -2.08 11.29 9.96
C PRO A 127 -3.13 10.58 10.80
N SER A 128 -4.17 10.01 10.17
CA SER A 128 -5.18 9.17 10.84
C SER A 128 -4.57 8.02 11.63
N ARG A 129 -3.43 7.48 11.17
CA ARG A 129 -2.69 6.44 11.87
C ARG A 129 -2.17 6.94 13.22
N ASN A 130 -1.65 8.16 13.28
CA ASN A 130 -1.15 8.77 14.51
C ASN A 130 -2.28 9.01 15.51
N ILE A 131 -3.49 9.39 15.03
CA ILE A 131 -4.67 9.53 15.87
C ILE A 131 -5.04 8.19 16.51
N ILE A 132 -5.15 7.12 15.71
CA ILE A 132 -5.46 5.77 16.19
C ILE A 132 -4.41 5.28 17.19
N ASN A 133 -3.12 5.43 16.86
CA ASN A 133 -2.01 5.04 17.74
C ASN A 133 -2.07 5.75 19.09
N LYS A 134 -2.36 7.06 19.06
CA LYS A 134 -2.48 7.86 20.28
C LYS A 134 -3.65 7.38 21.15
N LEU A 135 -4.82 7.15 20.60
CA LEU A 135 -5.99 6.64 21.32
C LEU A 135 -5.71 5.29 21.99
N ILE A 136 -4.99 4.40 21.30
CA ILE A 136 -4.58 3.11 21.85
C ILE A 136 -3.54 3.31 22.98
N ALA A 137 -2.51 4.11 22.74
CA ALA A 137 -1.44 4.35 23.71
C ALA A 137 -1.92 5.07 24.98
N ASP A 138 -2.87 5.99 24.86
CA ASP A 138 -3.50 6.69 25.99
C ASP A 138 -4.44 5.77 26.82
N GLY A 139 -4.67 4.53 26.36
CA GLY A 139 -5.56 3.58 27.02
C GLY A 139 -7.03 3.99 26.97
N THR A 140 -7.43 4.78 25.97
CA THR A 140 -8.79 5.33 25.85
C THR A 140 -9.87 4.25 25.83
N ILE A 141 -9.57 3.08 25.23
CA ILE A 141 -10.46 1.91 25.21
C ILE A 141 -9.97 0.77 26.13
N GLY A 142 -9.02 1.05 27.03
CA GLY A 142 -8.39 0.04 27.88
C GLY A 142 -7.40 -0.83 27.12
N GLU A 143 -7.24 -2.09 27.55
CA GLU A 143 -6.39 -3.06 26.84
C GLU A 143 -7.06 -3.50 25.53
N VAL A 144 -6.33 -3.39 24.41
CA VAL A 144 -6.83 -3.85 23.11
C VAL A 144 -6.75 -5.37 23.04
N THR A 145 -7.87 -6.03 22.72
CA THR A 145 -8.01 -7.48 22.70
C THR A 145 -8.23 -8.04 21.31
N SER A 146 -9.00 -7.34 20.48
CA SER A 146 -9.35 -7.84 19.16
C SER A 146 -9.64 -6.70 18.17
N LEU A 147 -9.70 -7.04 16.88
CA LEU A 147 -10.22 -6.16 15.85
C LEU A 147 -11.02 -6.94 14.80
N THR A 148 -11.93 -6.22 14.14
CA THR A 148 -12.55 -6.67 12.89
C THR A 148 -12.34 -5.61 11.82
N ALA A 149 -12.21 -6.05 10.55
CA ALA A 149 -12.14 -5.14 9.43
C ALA A 149 -12.63 -5.80 8.14
N ASN A 150 -13.14 -4.97 7.24
CA ASN A 150 -13.42 -5.42 5.88
C ASN A 150 -12.99 -4.37 4.86
N LEU A 151 -12.62 -4.84 3.68
CA LEU A 151 -12.31 -3.98 2.54
C LEU A 151 -12.78 -4.63 1.25
N GLY A 152 -13.81 -4.05 0.64
CA GLY A 152 -14.37 -4.58 -0.60
C GLY A 152 -14.84 -3.51 -1.56
N TYR A 153 -14.58 -3.80 -2.83
CA TYR A 153 -14.98 -2.98 -3.96
C TYR A 153 -15.57 -3.87 -5.05
N GLU A 154 -16.56 -3.39 -5.77
CA GLU A 154 -17.04 -4.03 -6.99
C GLU A 154 -16.05 -3.68 -8.12
N LEU A 155 -15.22 -4.65 -8.53
CA LEU A 155 -14.14 -4.49 -9.52
C LEU A 155 -14.30 -5.47 -10.69
N SER A 156 -15.49 -5.96 -10.96
CA SER A 156 -15.75 -6.94 -12.03
C SER A 156 -15.30 -6.46 -13.41
N GLU A 157 -15.40 -5.15 -13.67
CA GLU A 157 -14.99 -4.54 -14.93
C GLU A 157 -13.49 -4.19 -15.00
N VAL A 158 -12.76 -4.36 -13.92
CA VAL A 158 -11.32 -4.03 -13.85
C VAL A 158 -10.50 -5.23 -14.29
N LYS A 159 -10.20 -5.33 -15.59
CA LYS A 159 -9.55 -6.50 -16.22
C LYS A 159 -8.33 -7.02 -15.48
N ARG A 160 -7.45 -6.12 -14.96
CA ARG A 160 -6.22 -6.54 -14.26
C ARG A 160 -6.49 -7.38 -13.01
N ILE A 161 -7.63 -7.20 -12.34
CA ILE A 161 -8.01 -7.94 -11.12
C ILE A 161 -8.27 -9.42 -11.45
N TRP A 162 -8.76 -9.70 -12.65
CA TRP A 162 -9.15 -11.02 -13.11
C TRP A 162 -8.07 -11.68 -13.99
N ASP A 163 -6.91 -11.05 -14.13
CA ASP A 163 -5.81 -11.52 -14.96
C ASP A 163 -4.69 -12.09 -14.09
N THR A 164 -4.54 -13.42 -14.11
CA THR A 164 -3.49 -14.15 -13.38
C THR A 164 -2.08 -13.75 -13.81
N GLN A 165 -1.89 -13.33 -15.09
CA GLN A 165 -0.59 -12.88 -15.60
C GLN A 165 -0.21 -11.48 -15.06
N LEU A 166 -1.18 -10.71 -14.61
CA LEU A 166 -0.96 -9.40 -13.97
C LEU A 166 -0.92 -9.50 -12.44
N ALA A 167 -0.93 -10.72 -11.89
CA ALA A 167 -1.02 -11.00 -10.47
C ALA A 167 -2.28 -10.33 -9.86
N GLY A 168 -3.42 -10.56 -10.50
CA GLY A 168 -4.74 -10.13 -10.00
C GLY A 168 -5.15 -10.91 -8.76
N GLY A 169 -6.34 -10.60 -8.24
CA GLY A 169 -6.92 -11.23 -7.07
C GLY A 169 -7.13 -10.29 -5.89
N ALA A 170 -7.91 -10.74 -4.92
CA ALA A 170 -8.32 -9.95 -3.77
C ALA A 170 -7.19 -9.76 -2.77
N LEU A 171 -6.39 -10.79 -2.48
CA LEU A 171 -5.34 -10.74 -1.47
C LEU A 171 -4.32 -9.64 -1.76
N LEU A 172 -3.76 -9.62 -2.97
CA LEU A 172 -2.76 -8.62 -3.35
C LEU A 172 -3.36 -7.23 -3.56
N ASP A 173 -4.58 -7.13 -4.09
CA ASP A 173 -5.15 -5.81 -4.41
C ASP A 173 -5.75 -5.10 -3.19
N VAL A 174 -6.48 -5.79 -2.35
CA VAL A 174 -7.19 -5.23 -1.19
C VAL A 174 -6.85 -5.91 0.13
N GLY A 175 -6.55 -7.21 0.15
CA GLY A 175 -6.19 -7.95 1.35
C GLY A 175 -4.91 -7.45 2.01
N VAL A 176 -3.95 -6.97 1.23
CA VAL A 176 -2.71 -6.35 1.72
C VAL A 176 -2.98 -5.20 2.72
N TYR A 177 -4.06 -4.43 2.54
CA TYR A 177 -4.46 -3.38 3.48
C TYR A 177 -4.94 -3.93 4.82
N LEU A 178 -5.67 -5.05 4.80
CA LEU A 178 -6.17 -5.70 6.02
C LEU A 178 -5.01 -6.29 6.84
N VAL A 179 -4.07 -6.98 6.17
CA VAL A 179 -2.86 -7.50 6.82
C VAL A 179 -2.06 -6.35 7.44
N ASN A 180 -1.89 -5.24 6.72
CA ASN A 180 -1.25 -4.04 7.24
C ASN A 180 -2.04 -3.44 8.41
N PHE A 181 -3.37 -3.36 8.34
CA PHE A 181 -4.20 -2.82 9.41
C PHE A 181 -4.05 -3.60 10.72
N ALA A 182 -4.13 -4.93 10.66
CA ALA A 182 -3.89 -5.79 11.83
C ALA A 182 -2.48 -5.61 12.40
N SER A 183 -1.47 -5.59 11.54
CA SER A 183 -0.08 -5.37 11.93
C SER A 183 0.17 -4.01 12.56
N MET A 184 -0.49 -2.98 12.06
CA MET A 184 -0.39 -1.63 12.62
C MET A 184 -0.99 -1.53 14.03
N VAL A 185 -1.98 -2.36 14.37
CA VAL A 185 -2.62 -2.38 15.69
C VAL A 185 -1.88 -3.28 16.68
N PHE A 186 -1.51 -4.50 16.26
CA PHE A 186 -0.96 -5.54 17.15
C PHE A 186 0.55 -5.74 17.05
N GLY A 187 1.20 -5.09 16.09
CA GLY A 187 2.64 -5.21 15.91
C GLY A 187 3.06 -6.49 15.19
N LYS A 188 4.28 -6.95 15.50
CA LYS A 188 4.97 -8.01 14.74
C LYS A 188 4.76 -9.43 15.29
N ASP A 189 4.30 -9.57 16.51
CA ASP A 189 4.32 -10.84 17.25
C ASP A 189 3.10 -11.70 16.86
N LEU A 190 3.02 -12.02 15.56
CA LEU A 190 2.01 -12.89 14.95
C LEU A 190 2.33 -14.35 15.28
N GLU A 191 1.36 -15.08 15.85
CA GLU A 191 1.50 -16.49 16.24
C GLU A 191 0.84 -17.43 15.23
N HIS A 192 -0.33 -17.03 14.71
CA HIS A 192 -1.10 -17.90 13.84
C HIS A 192 -1.95 -17.12 12.82
N VAL A 193 -2.10 -17.67 11.61
CA VAL A 193 -3.01 -17.16 10.57
C VAL A 193 -3.80 -18.31 9.98
N GLN A 194 -5.13 -18.15 9.98
CA GLN A 194 -6.07 -19.01 9.25
C GLN A 194 -6.73 -18.19 8.16
N SER A 195 -6.96 -18.78 7.00
CA SER A 195 -7.63 -18.11 5.91
C SER A 195 -8.31 -19.08 4.96
N GLU A 196 -9.40 -18.61 4.36
CA GLU A 196 -10.12 -19.29 3.29
C GLU A 196 -10.31 -18.31 2.14
N ALA A 197 -10.20 -18.79 0.91
CA ALA A 197 -10.39 -18.01 -0.29
C ALA A 197 -11.44 -18.61 -1.22
N VAL A 198 -12.26 -17.75 -1.82
CA VAL A 198 -13.18 -18.12 -2.91
C VAL A 198 -12.54 -17.72 -4.22
N PHE A 199 -12.34 -18.68 -5.11
CA PHE A 199 -11.69 -18.47 -6.40
C PHE A 199 -12.71 -18.32 -7.54
N LYS A 200 -12.40 -17.46 -8.51
CA LYS A 200 -13.10 -17.31 -9.78
C LYS A 200 -12.10 -16.97 -10.88
N ASN A 201 -12.19 -17.64 -12.02
CA ASN A 201 -11.30 -17.41 -13.17
C ASN A 201 -9.79 -17.54 -12.83
N GLY A 202 -9.43 -18.36 -11.84
CA GLY A 202 -8.04 -18.58 -11.44
C GLY A 202 -7.44 -17.53 -10.53
N VAL A 203 -8.23 -16.59 -10.02
CA VAL A 203 -7.82 -15.60 -9.01
C VAL A 203 -8.71 -15.71 -7.76
N ASP A 204 -8.17 -15.37 -6.62
CA ASP A 204 -8.92 -15.20 -5.38
C ASP A 204 -9.83 -13.98 -5.48
N MET A 205 -11.08 -14.15 -5.10
CA MET A 205 -12.14 -13.13 -5.23
C MET A 205 -12.57 -12.58 -3.87
N ILE A 206 -12.66 -13.48 -2.89
CA ILE A 206 -13.04 -13.16 -1.51
C ILE A 206 -12.12 -13.95 -0.59
N ASP A 207 -11.48 -13.27 0.35
CA ASP A 207 -10.65 -13.92 1.35
C ASP A 207 -11.12 -13.56 2.75
N ASN A 208 -11.27 -14.60 3.59
CA ASN A 208 -11.48 -14.47 5.02
C ASN A 208 -10.15 -14.75 5.71
N ILE A 209 -9.67 -13.81 6.52
CA ILE A 209 -8.36 -13.88 7.17
C ILE A 209 -8.55 -13.68 8.67
N ASN A 210 -8.16 -14.69 9.46
CA ASN A 210 -8.13 -14.62 10.90
C ASN A 210 -6.68 -14.72 11.39
N MET A 211 -6.28 -13.79 12.25
CA MET A 211 -4.93 -13.73 12.82
C MET A 211 -4.98 -13.78 14.32
N THR A 212 -4.03 -14.49 14.93
CA THR A 212 -3.78 -14.50 16.37
C THR A 212 -2.38 -13.97 16.64
N PHE A 213 -2.29 -13.00 17.53
CA PHE A 213 -1.05 -12.38 17.97
C PHE A 213 -0.75 -12.73 19.42
N ALA A 214 0.50 -12.51 19.85
CA ALA A 214 0.93 -12.73 21.22
C ALA A 214 -0.01 -12.08 22.24
N GLY A 215 -0.23 -12.77 23.34
CA GLY A 215 -1.18 -12.37 24.38
C GLY A 215 -2.65 -12.64 24.04
N GLY A 216 -2.92 -13.49 23.04
CA GLY A 216 -4.27 -13.92 22.67
C GLY A 216 -5.08 -12.85 21.90
N LYS A 217 -4.43 -11.83 21.37
CA LYS A 217 -5.10 -10.79 20.56
C LYS A 217 -5.48 -11.34 19.19
N THR A 218 -6.66 -10.97 18.68
CA THR A 218 -7.18 -11.55 17.45
C THR A 218 -7.64 -10.48 16.43
N ALA A 219 -7.48 -10.79 15.14
CA ALA A 219 -8.05 -10.02 14.05
C ALA A 219 -8.90 -10.92 13.15
N SER A 220 -10.14 -10.51 12.87
CA SER A 220 -11.05 -11.18 11.92
C SER A 220 -11.35 -10.23 10.76
N MET A 221 -10.97 -10.61 9.54
CA MET A 221 -10.99 -9.69 8.40
C MET A 221 -11.49 -10.35 7.13
N GLN A 222 -12.12 -9.56 6.25
CA GLN A 222 -12.54 -10.02 4.94
C GLN A 222 -12.17 -9.00 3.85
N CYS A 223 -11.56 -9.45 2.76
CA CYS A 223 -11.44 -8.67 1.52
C CYS A 223 -12.30 -9.25 0.40
N ASN A 224 -12.74 -8.37 -0.52
CA ASN A 224 -13.66 -8.76 -1.59
C ASN A 224 -13.47 -7.84 -2.81
N VAL A 225 -13.24 -8.41 -4.00
CA VAL A 225 -13.16 -7.66 -5.27
C VAL A 225 -14.39 -7.79 -6.15
N HIS A 226 -15.47 -8.39 -5.61
CA HIS A 226 -16.71 -8.64 -6.34
C HIS A 226 -17.96 -8.12 -5.62
N ALA A 227 -17.78 -7.40 -4.52
CA ALA A 227 -18.89 -6.76 -3.81
C ALA A 227 -18.45 -5.49 -3.11
N VAL A 228 -19.36 -4.54 -3.02
CA VAL A 228 -19.18 -3.32 -2.21
C VAL A 228 -19.30 -3.69 -0.74
N GLN A 229 -18.29 -3.32 0.06
CA GLN A 229 -18.34 -3.43 1.52
C GLN A 229 -18.26 -2.04 2.16
N ASN A 230 -18.62 -1.92 3.45
CA ASN A 230 -18.58 -0.65 4.17
C ASN A 230 -17.16 -0.17 4.51
N ARG A 231 -16.14 -1.00 4.27
CA ARG A 231 -14.71 -0.67 4.47
C ARG A 231 -14.39 -0.22 5.90
N GLN A 232 -15.13 -0.73 6.86
CA GLN A 232 -15.02 -0.36 8.27
C GLN A 232 -13.97 -1.21 8.98
N GLY A 233 -13.24 -0.60 9.92
CA GLY A 233 -12.44 -1.28 10.93
C GLY A 233 -12.95 -0.95 12.33
N THR A 234 -12.94 -1.94 13.23
CA THR A 234 -13.27 -1.74 14.64
C THR A 234 -12.20 -2.38 15.51
N ILE A 235 -11.65 -1.60 16.44
CA ILE A 235 -10.64 -2.04 17.40
C ILE A 235 -11.31 -2.12 18.77
N PHE A 236 -11.34 -3.31 19.38
CA PHE A 236 -12.03 -3.56 20.63
C PHE A 236 -11.05 -3.60 21.80
N GLY A 237 -11.43 -2.95 22.88
CA GLY A 237 -10.69 -2.94 24.14
C GLY A 237 -11.59 -3.22 25.34
N THR A 238 -10.98 -3.32 26.52
CA THR A 238 -11.67 -3.70 27.78
C THR A 238 -12.56 -2.59 28.36
N LYS A 239 -12.47 -1.34 27.83
CA LYS A 239 -13.25 -0.18 28.28
C LYS A 239 -14.06 0.49 27.18
N GLY A 240 -14.10 -0.12 25.97
CA GLY A 240 -14.79 0.42 24.83
C GLY A 240 -14.18 0.00 23.52
N TYR A 241 -14.50 0.69 22.42
CA TYR A 241 -13.97 0.37 21.11
C TYR A 241 -13.78 1.63 20.26
N ILE A 242 -12.89 1.50 19.24
CA ILE A 242 -12.67 2.52 18.21
C ILE A 242 -13.26 2.02 16.91
N GLU A 243 -14.17 2.78 16.33
CA GLU A 243 -14.71 2.56 14.99
C GLU A 243 -14.03 3.48 13.97
N ILE A 244 -13.54 2.91 12.88
CA ILE A 244 -12.84 3.63 11.82
C ILE A 244 -13.65 3.49 10.55
N THR A 245 -14.23 4.59 10.09
CA THR A 245 -14.95 4.63 8.81
C THR A 245 -13.95 4.65 7.67
N ASN A 246 -14.03 3.67 6.77
CA ASN A 246 -13.12 3.53 5.62
C ASN A 246 -11.64 3.37 6.01
N ILE A 247 -11.23 2.15 6.38
CA ILE A 247 -9.83 1.85 6.79
C ILE A 247 -8.78 2.19 5.72
N ASN A 248 -9.19 2.30 4.47
CA ASN A 248 -8.29 2.62 3.37
C ASN A 248 -7.99 4.13 3.25
N ASN A 249 -8.92 4.98 3.67
CA ASN A 249 -8.72 6.42 3.85
C ASN A 249 -9.68 6.90 4.95
N PRO A 250 -9.30 6.85 6.22
CA PRO A 250 -10.19 7.13 7.34
C PRO A 250 -10.84 8.51 7.26
N GLU A 251 -12.17 8.54 7.27
CA GLU A 251 -12.97 9.76 7.22
C GLU A 251 -13.36 10.22 8.62
N LYS A 252 -13.66 9.24 9.49
CA LYS A 252 -13.98 9.46 10.91
C LYS A 252 -13.39 8.35 11.75
N ILE A 253 -12.94 8.72 12.95
CA ILE A 253 -12.45 7.82 13.99
C ILE A 253 -13.28 8.12 15.23
N LYS A 254 -14.16 7.19 15.58
CA LYS A 254 -15.11 7.33 16.69
C LYS A 254 -14.70 6.42 17.84
N VAL A 255 -14.86 6.89 19.07
CA VAL A 255 -14.64 6.11 20.28
C VAL A 255 -15.95 5.93 21.01
N PHE A 256 -16.22 4.71 21.39
CA PHE A 256 -17.37 4.31 22.18
C PHE A 256 -16.91 3.72 23.52
N ASN A 257 -17.63 4.05 24.60
CA ASN A 257 -17.37 3.48 25.92
C ASN A 257 -18.03 2.09 26.09
N ASP A 258 -17.95 1.51 27.28
CA ASP A 258 -18.53 0.21 27.63
C ASP A 258 -20.07 0.25 27.81
N GLN A 259 -20.70 1.43 27.77
CA GLN A 259 -22.14 1.62 27.66
C GLN A 259 -22.61 1.82 26.22
N TYR A 260 -21.71 1.66 25.21
CA TYR A 260 -21.98 1.87 23.79
C TYR A 260 -22.32 3.32 23.41
N GLU A 261 -21.92 4.30 24.22
CA GLU A 261 -22.08 5.72 23.92
C GLU A 261 -20.87 6.26 23.16
N GLU A 262 -21.12 7.05 22.12
CA GLU A 262 -20.05 7.77 21.39
C GLU A 262 -19.50 8.88 22.30
N VAL A 263 -18.25 8.73 22.76
CA VAL A 263 -17.59 9.68 23.67
C VAL A 263 -16.59 10.59 22.99
N LEU A 264 -16.14 10.22 21.78
CA LEU A 264 -15.20 11.02 20.99
C LEU A 264 -15.40 10.73 19.50
N CYS A 265 -15.30 11.79 18.68
CA CYS A 265 -15.22 11.67 17.23
C CYS A 265 -14.09 12.56 16.71
N CYS A 266 -13.08 11.94 16.08
CA CYS A 266 -11.97 12.63 15.43
C CYS A 266 -12.15 12.60 13.91
N THR A 267 -11.89 13.72 13.26
CA THR A 267 -11.75 13.81 11.80
C THR A 267 -10.27 14.01 11.48
N PRO A 268 -9.68 13.18 10.59
CA PRO A 268 -8.33 13.43 10.11
C PRO A 268 -8.18 14.82 9.47
N PRO A 269 -6.97 15.39 9.43
CA PRO A 269 -6.71 16.66 8.75
C PRO A 269 -7.14 16.64 7.28
N GLU A 270 -7.43 17.83 6.75
CA GLU A 270 -7.61 17.98 5.30
C GLU A 270 -6.37 17.50 4.54
N GLN A 271 -6.59 16.86 3.41
CA GLN A 271 -5.55 16.24 2.60
C GLN A 271 -5.74 16.60 1.12
N ILE A 272 -4.67 16.56 0.34
CA ILE A 272 -4.75 16.71 -1.11
C ILE A 272 -5.52 15.53 -1.69
N THR A 273 -5.06 14.31 -1.38
CA THR A 273 -5.70 13.05 -1.78
C THR A 273 -5.43 11.91 -0.78
N GLY A 274 -4.46 12.10 0.14
CA GLY A 274 -3.90 11.10 1.05
C GLY A 274 -2.62 10.44 0.55
N TYR A 275 -2.30 10.55 -0.74
CA TYR A 275 -1.04 10.03 -1.31
C TYR A 275 0.15 10.97 -1.09
N GLU A 276 -0.09 12.24 -0.77
CA GLU A 276 0.98 13.20 -0.45
C GLU A 276 1.87 12.74 0.71
N TYR A 277 1.32 12.09 1.71
CA TYR A 277 2.06 11.68 2.91
C TYR A 277 3.18 10.66 2.63
N GLU A 278 2.96 9.72 1.71
CA GLU A 278 4.02 8.77 1.32
C GLU A 278 5.10 9.44 0.46
N VAL A 279 4.74 10.46 -0.31
CA VAL A 279 5.70 11.26 -1.08
C VAL A 279 6.52 12.16 -0.16
N GLU A 280 5.89 12.84 0.82
CA GLU A 280 6.58 13.63 1.86
C GLU A 280 7.55 12.77 2.67
N ALA A 281 7.14 11.54 3.04
CA ALA A 281 8.02 10.59 3.73
C ALA A 281 9.24 10.22 2.88
N CYS A 282 9.05 10.02 1.56
CA CYS A 282 10.16 9.78 0.63
C CYS A 282 11.09 10.99 0.52
N CYS A 283 10.57 12.20 0.39
CA CYS A 283 11.37 13.43 0.34
C CYS A 283 12.25 13.54 1.57
N LYS A 284 11.67 13.38 2.76
CA LYS A 284 12.39 13.41 4.03
C LYS A 284 13.43 12.30 4.15
N ALA A 285 13.09 11.07 3.74
CA ALA A 285 14.03 9.95 3.79
C ALA A 285 15.23 10.17 2.87
N ILE A 286 15.03 10.70 1.66
CA ILE A 286 16.08 11.03 0.70
C ILE A 286 16.99 12.14 1.26
N GLU A 287 16.41 13.21 1.81
CA GLU A 287 17.15 14.33 2.41
C GLU A 287 18.02 13.87 3.59
N GLU A 288 17.50 12.95 4.41
CA GLU A 288 18.21 12.38 5.57
C GLU A 288 19.15 11.21 5.19
N GLY A 289 19.21 10.81 3.92
CA GLY A 289 20.01 9.67 3.44
C GLY A 289 19.55 8.32 3.97
N ARG A 290 18.25 8.19 4.29
CA ARG A 290 17.66 6.93 4.73
C ARG A 290 17.30 6.05 3.53
N LEU A 291 17.37 4.72 3.73
CA LEU A 291 17.10 3.73 2.70
C LEU A 291 15.67 3.19 2.74
N GLU A 292 14.92 3.52 3.81
CA GLU A 292 13.53 3.14 4.04
C GLU A 292 12.76 4.27 4.72
N CYS A 293 11.43 4.24 4.65
CA CYS A 293 10.56 5.11 5.43
C CYS A 293 10.19 4.44 6.76
N PRO A 294 10.25 5.14 7.91
CA PRO A 294 9.88 4.57 9.21
C PRO A 294 8.45 4.06 9.28
N GLU A 295 7.55 4.62 8.47
CA GLU A 295 6.15 4.24 8.37
C GLU A 295 5.98 2.85 7.75
N MET A 296 6.89 2.46 6.83
CA MET A 296 6.92 1.15 6.17
C MET A 296 8.35 0.63 6.07
N PRO A 297 8.92 0.12 7.20
CA PRO A 297 10.28 -0.45 7.20
C PRO A 297 10.37 -1.69 6.29
N HIS A 298 11.55 -1.92 5.69
CA HIS A 298 11.79 -3.07 4.80
C HIS A 298 11.40 -4.41 5.42
N LYS A 299 11.70 -4.62 6.71
CA LYS A 299 11.31 -5.84 7.44
C LYS A 299 9.79 -6.04 7.51
N GLU A 300 9.02 -4.95 7.51
CA GLU A 300 7.56 -5.02 7.54
C GLU A 300 7.01 -5.37 6.16
N THR A 301 7.53 -4.77 5.09
CA THR A 301 7.22 -5.17 3.71
C THR A 301 7.47 -6.66 3.50
N ILE A 302 8.65 -7.15 3.92
CA ILE A 302 8.98 -8.59 3.81
C ILE A 302 7.99 -9.44 4.59
N ARG A 303 7.68 -9.08 5.85
CA ARG A 303 6.77 -9.83 6.71
C ARG A 303 5.36 -9.90 6.13
N VAL A 304 4.82 -8.81 5.63
CA VAL A 304 3.50 -8.77 4.99
C VAL A 304 3.47 -9.67 3.76
N MET A 305 4.51 -9.60 2.92
CA MET A 305 4.62 -10.48 1.76
C MET A 305 4.72 -11.95 2.14
N GLU A 306 5.48 -12.30 3.19
CA GLU A 306 5.59 -13.70 3.70
C GLU A 306 4.24 -14.22 4.19
N ILE A 307 3.46 -13.41 4.90
CA ILE A 307 2.10 -13.76 5.34
C ILE A 307 1.22 -14.06 4.12
N MET A 308 1.23 -13.19 3.11
CA MET A 308 0.42 -13.39 1.91
C MET A 308 0.88 -14.61 1.10
N ASP A 309 2.18 -14.88 1.00
CA ASP A 309 2.72 -16.08 0.34
C ASP A 309 2.27 -17.35 1.05
N GLU A 310 2.32 -17.38 2.38
CA GLU A 310 1.89 -18.53 3.16
C GLU A 310 0.39 -18.79 2.99
N ARG A 311 -0.43 -17.72 2.93
CA ARG A 311 -1.87 -17.89 2.69
C ARG A 311 -2.13 -18.48 1.31
N ARG A 312 -1.52 -17.99 0.26
CA ARG A 312 -1.66 -18.56 -1.08
C ARG A 312 -1.23 -20.03 -1.13
N ARG A 313 -0.09 -20.35 -0.51
CA ARG A 313 0.35 -21.76 -0.41
C ARG A 313 -0.66 -22.66 0.33
N SER A 314 -1.28 -22.15 1.41
CA SER A 314 -2.30 -22.91 2.14
C SER A 314 -3.57 -23.16 1.33
N TRP A 315 -3.85 -22.32 0.32
CA TRP A 315 -4.94 -22.50 -0.63
C TRP A 315 -4.56 -23.37 -1.85
N GLY A 316 -3.30 -23.80 -1.94
CA GLY A 316 -2.78 -24.49 -3.13
C GLY A 316 -2.69 -23.57 -4.37
N TYR A 317 -2.57 -22.27 -4.18
CA TYR A 317 -2.55 -21.27 -5.23
C TYR A 317 -1.17 -20.64 -5.39
N GLU A 318 -0.68 -20.65 -6.62
CA GLU A 318 0.56 -19.95 -7.01
C GLU A 318 0.25 -18.92 -8.10
N ILE A 319 0.77 -17.72 -7.94
CA ILE A 319 0.69 -16.69 -8.98
C ILE A 319 1.71 -17.06 -10.07
N PRO A 320 1.29 -17.09 -11.36
CA PRO A 320 2.22 -17.25 -12.44
C PRO A 320 3.24 -16.11 -12.41
N THR A 321 4.48 -16.41 -12.11
CA THR A 321 5.56 -15.42 -12.19
C THR A 321 6.00 -15.25 -13.64
N MET A 322 6.08 -14.04 -14.13
CA MET A 322 6.75 -13.76 -15.40
C MET A 322 8.23 -14.12 -15.24
N LYS A 323 8.69 -15.12 -16.00
CA LYS A 323 10.08 -15.53 -16.08
C LYS A 323 10.94 -14.44 -16.74
#